data_8025e60fea86cb40fed1bb2ec65156b5
#
_entry.id   8025e60fea86cb40fed1bb2ec65156b5
#
_cell.length_a   1.000
_cell.length_b   1.000
_cell.length_c   1.000
_cell.angle_alpha   90.00
_cell.angle_beta   90.00
_cell.angle_gamma   90.00
#
_symmetry.space_group_name_H-M   'P 1'
#
loop_
_entity.id
_entity.type
_entity.pdbx_description
1 polymer ?
#
loop_
_entity_poly.entity_id
_entity_poly.type
_entity_poly.pdbx_seq_one_letter_code
_entity_poly.pdbx_strand_id
1 'polypeptide(L)'
;MKKGEELMRVVCIAAGCVSLLTTFGTMTSFAAEVSNPFIQQEAARADASLRQRVEAPMTGAALPRSESGYIGLDKVPMKSLPKESISFAIEHIVVTSSEPVLQKYKNRLQVYNHNRIGTEGIQFLQKELQEQLLSDGYITSQVVVPNQDLQSGTLTFEILPGYVEDIVLTNPKARTNWRSAFPVRPGYVLRRQALEQGIDQMRNVPGQDIKMTIEPGTKPLHSIVKLTVEQKGFVRGSLMLDNSGNKSTGTYQGAVFLSFSQLAGLNDVLTTSFTKDISHHDDGHGSKQYAVSYFRKLRIN
;
A
#
# COMPACT_ATOMS: atom_id res chain seq x y z
N MET A 1 -19.23 -19.78 -17.03
CA MET A 1 -18.35 -20.74 -16.32
C MET A 1 -17.46 -21.59 -17.23
N LYS A 2 -17.80 -21.88 -18.50
CA LYS A 2 -16.97 -22.73 -19.39
C LYS A 2 -15.70 -22.08 -19.96
N LYS A 3 -15.59 -20.77 -20.02
CA LYS A 3 -14.39 -20.07 -20.59
C LYS A 3 -13.16 -20.04 -19.67
N GLY A 4 -13.33 -20.21 -18.37
CA GLY A 4 -12.23 -20.22 -17.40
C GLY A 4 -11.47 -21.54 -17.33
N GLU A 5 -12.16 -22.65 -17.59
CA GLU A 5 -11.54 -23.98 -17.57
C GLU A 5 -10.67 -24.27 -18.79
N GLU A 6 -11.02 -23.75 -19.95
CA GLU A 6 -10.19 -23.90 -21.15
C GLU A 6 -8.87 -23.11 -21.07
N LEU A 7 -8.87 -21.93 -20.43
CA LEU A 7 -7.65 -21.13 -20.25
C LEU A 7 -6.67 -21.82 -19.29
N MET A 8 -7.20 -22.51 -18.27
CA MET A 8 -6.39 -23.27 -17.31
C MET A 8 -5.78 -24.54 -17.93
N ARG A 9 -6.48 -25.16 -18.90
CA ARG A 9 -5.96 -26.31 -19.65
C ARG A 9 -4.83 -25.94 -20.61
N VAL A 10 -4.90 -24.79 -21.27
CA VAL A 10 -3.84 -24.29 -22.18
C VAL A 10 -2.56 -23.97 -21.42
N VAL A 11 -2.64 -23.43 -20.20
CA VAL A 11 -1.46 -23.11 -19.37
C VAL A 11 -0.78 -24.39 -18.84
N CYS A 12 -1.55 -25.46 -18.55
CA CYS A 12 -0.97 -26.73 -18.11
C CYS A 12 -0.28 -27.52 -19.24
N ILE A 13 -0.72 -27.38 -20.50
CA ILE A 13 -0.13 -28.08 -21.65
C ILE A 13 1.22 -27.47 -22.06
N ALA A 14 1.41 -26.15 -21.84
CA ALA A 14 2.67 -25.47 -22.15
C ALA A 14 3.80 -25.75 -21.12
N ALA A 15 3.48 -26.27 -19.94
CA ALA A 15 4.46 -26.46 -18.86
C ALA A 15 5.02 -27.88 -18.74
N GLY A 16 4.65 -28.84 -19.62
CA GLY A 16 5.27 -30.17 -19.67
C GLY A 16 5.09 -31.00 -18.38
N CYS A 17 4.04 -30.75 -17.58
CA CYS A 17 3.69 -31.57 -16.43
C CYS A 17 2.81 -32.75 -16.85
N VAL A 18 3.44 -33.87 -17.21
CA VAL A 18 2.81 -35.17 -17.26
C VAL A 18 2.95 -35.83 -15.89
N SER A 19 1.82 -36.29 -15.37
CA SER A 19 1.62 -37.14 -14.21
C SER A 19 1.87 -36.55 -12.81
N LEU A 20 0.75 -36.25 -12.13
CA LEU A 20 0.39 -36.93 -10.88
C LEU A 20 -1.01 -36.46 -10.43
N LEU A 21 -2.01 -37.21 -10.83
CA LEU A 21 -3.28 -37.28 -10.11
C LEU A 21 -3.08 -38.31 -9.01
N THR A 22 -3.17 -37.88 -7.77
CA THR A 22 -3.87 -38.51 -6.64
C THR A 22 -3.34 -37.98 -5.32
N THR A 23 -4.27 -37.71 -4.46
CA THR A 23 -4.26 -37.44 -3.02
C THR A 23 -4.37 -36.01 -2.58
N PHE A 24 -5.56 -35.67 -2.09
CA PHE A 24 -5.82 -34.61 -1.16
C PHE A 24 -4.95 -34.78 0.08
N GLY A 25 -3.96 -33.95 0.22
CA GLY A 25 -3.11 -33.85 1.41
C GLY A 25 -2.62 -32.42 1.51
N THR A 26 -2.90 -31.82 2.65
CA THR A 26 -2.41 -30.54 3.18
C THR A 26 -1.30 -29.86 2.37
N MET A 27 -1.64 -28.71 1.74
CA MET A 27 -0.66 -27.83 1.11
C MET A 27 0.23 -27.20 2.20
N THR A 28 1.28 -27.90 2.58
CA THR A 28 2.46 -27.28 3.16
C THR A 28 3.18 -26.51 2.05
N SER A 29 3.45 -25.26 2.31
CA SER A 29 4.26 -24.34 1.54
C SER A 29 5.52 -25.03 0.98
N PHE A 30 5.52 -25.36 -0.31
CA PHE A 30 6.74 -25.61 -1.06
C PHE A 30 7.27 -24.27 -1.55
N ALA A 31 7.90 -23.52 -0.66
CA ALA A 31 8.93 -22.57 -1.06
C ALA A 31 10.13 -23.42 -1.49
N ALA A 32 10.15 -23.87 -2.73
CA ALA A 32 11.38 -24.35 -3.34
C ALA A 32 12.34 -23.16 -3.36
N GLU A 33 13.27 -23.17 -2.46
CA GLU A 33 14.42 -22.28 -2.39
C GLU A 33 15.20 -22.50 -3.68
N VAL A 34 14.90 -21.70 -4.71
CA VAL A 34 15.65 -21.66 -5.96
C VAL A 34 16.99 -20.99 -5.61
N SER A 35 17.94 -21.78 -5.17
CA SER A 35 19.31 -21.38 -4.85
C SER A 35 20.16 -21.16 -6.11
N ASN A 36 19.59 -20.51 -7.13
CA ASN A 36 20.36 -20.04 -8.28
C ASN A 36 20.76 -18.58 -8.01
N PRO A 37 22.06 -18.30 -7.73
CA PRO A 37 22.52 -16.95 -7.42
C PRO A 37 22.24 -15.96 -8.56
N PHE A 38 22.11 -16.43 -9.78
CA PHE A 38 21.77 -15.63 -10.95
C PHE A 38 20.32 -15.08 -10.88
N ILE A 39 19.35 -15.91 -10.51
CA ILE A 39 17.95 -15.46 -10.36
C ILE A 39 17.82 -14.48 -9.19
N GLN A 40 18.55 -14.70 -8.09
CA GLN A 40 18.59 -13.78 -6.96
C GLN A 40 19.25 -12.45 -7.33
N GLN A 41 20.31 -12.47 -8.14
CA GLN A 41 21.00 -11.27 -8.60
C GLN A 41 20.15 -10.46 -9.58
N GLU A 42 19.42 -11.10 -10.49
CA GLU A 42 18.50 -10.44 -11.43
C GLU A 42 17.24 -9.91 -10.71
N ALA A 43 16.70 -10.66 -9.76
CA ALA A 43 15.62 -10.16 -8.90
C ALA A 43 16.07 -8.94 -8.09
N ALA A 44 17.30 -8.96 -7.54
CA ALA A 44 17.89 -7.85 -6.82
C ALA A 44 18.18 -6.64 -7.73
N ARG A 45 18.64 -6.85 -8.97
CA ARG A 45 18.85 -5.76 -9.96
C ARG A 45 17.53 -5.19 -10.45
N ALA A 46 16.53 -6.02 -10.71
CA ALA A 46 15.18 -5.57 -11.05
C ALA A 46 14.55 -4.79 -9.89
N ASP A 47 14.72 -5.23 -8.65
CA ASP A 47 14.26 -4.52 -7.47
C ASP A 47 15.02 -3.19 -7.26
N ALA A 48 16.34 -3.17 -7.46
CA ALA A 48 17.16 -1.95 -7.40
C ALA A 48 16.77 -0.95 -8.49
N SER A 49 16.52 -1.39 -9.73
CA SER A 49 16.07 -0.53 -10.83
C SER A 49 14.65 0.00 -10.63
N LEU A 50 13.78 -0.79 -9.97
CA LEU A 50 12.45 -0.37 -9.55
C LEU A 50 12.54 0.66 -8.41
N ARG A 51 13.42 0.47 -7.45
CA ARG A 51 13.66 1.44 -6.35
C ARG A 51 14.20 2.77 -6.89
N GLN A 52 15.17 2.75 -7.79
CA GLN A 52 15.69 3.98 -8.43
C GLN A 52 14.62 4.74 -9.23
N ARG A 53 13.65 4.05 -9.86
CA ARG A 53 12.53 4.70 -10.56
C ARG A 53 11.46 5.23 -9.63
N VAL A 54 11.31 4.64 -8.44
CA VAL A 54 10.36 5.09 -7.41
C VAL A 54 10.91 6.30 -6.65
N GLU A 55 12.23 6.45 -6.56
CA GLU A 55 12.91 7.59 -5.91
C GLU A 55 13.06 8.82 -6.81
N ALA A 56 12.70 8.74 -8.10
CA ALA A 56 12.65 9.92 -8.95
C ALA A 56 11.58 10.90 -8.45
N PRO A 57 11.90 12.21 -8.29
CA PRO A 57 10.99 13.16 -7.70
C PRO A 57 9.69 13.24 -8.48
N MET A 58 8.57 12.92 -7.84
CA MET A 58 7.24 13.14 -8.38
C MET A 58 6.97 14.64 -8.40
N THR A 59 7.18 15.26 -9.56
CA THR A 59 6.73 16.62 -9.85
C THR A 59 5.21 16.60 -10.01
N GLY A 60 4.51 16.79 -8.92
CA GLY A 60 3.06 16.87 -8.86
C GLY A 60 2.62 16.68 -7.42
N ALA A 61 2.48 17.80 -6.70
CA ALA A 61 1.92 17.93 -5.35
C ALA A 61 2.09 16.67 -4.47
N ALA A 62 3.32 16.34 -4.14
CA ALA A 62 3.63 15.36 -3.12
C ALA A 62 3.07 15.90 -1.80
N LEU A 63 2.11 15.18 -1.22
CA LEU A 63 1.79 15.35 0.20
C LEU A 63 3.12 15.20 0.95
N PRO A 64 3.46 16.12 1.88
CA PRO A 64 4.73 16.08 2.58
C PRO A 64 4.91 14.70 3.21
N ARG A 65 5.98 14.02 2.85
CA ARG A 65 6.39 12.76 3.45
C ARG A 65 6.74 13.08 4.90
N SER A 66 5.85 12.80 5.81
CA SER A 66 6.16 12.79 7.22
C SER A 66 7.13 11.63 7.42
N GLU A 67 8.37 11.92 7.76
CA GLU A 67 9.27 10.95 8.38
C GLU A 67 8.65 10.56 9.72
N SER A 68 7.76 9.59 9.69
CA SER A 68 7.17 9.00 10.88
C SER A 68 8.20 8.02 11.47
N GLY A 69 9.20 8.58 12.14
CA GLY A 69 9.79 7.87 13.25
C GLY A 69 8.66 7.62 14.26
N TYR A 70 8.47 6.38 14.66
CA TYR A 70 7.60 5.99 15.76
C TYR A 70 8.13 6.68 17.03
N ILE A 71 7.71 7.92 17.26
CA ILE A 71 7.87 8.57 18.55
C ILE A 71 6.78 7.96 19.42
N GLY A 72 7.21 7.19 20.43
CA GLY A 72 6.32 6.60 21.40
C GLY A 72 5.31 7.62 21.90
N LEU A 73 4.05 7.24 21.96
CA LEU A 73 2.88 8.06 22.28
C LEU A 73 2.98 8.83 23.63
N ASP A 74 4.04 8.62 24.40
CA ASP A 74 4.12 9.03 25.81
C ASP A 74 4.89 10.34 26.06
N LYS A 75 5.50 10.97 25.06
CA LYS A 75 6.32 12.20 25.27
C LYS A 75 6.18 13.21 24.14
N VAL A 76 4.99 13.81 24.04
CA VAL A 76 4.92 15.11 23.35
C VAL A 76 5.31 16.18 24.39
N PRO A 77 6.33 17.02 24.13
CA PRO A 77 6.66 18.09 25.02
C PRO A 77 5.45 19.02 25.19
N MET A 78 5.10 19.27 26.46
CA MET A 78 4.01 20.17 26.82
C MET A 78 4.32 21.57 26.28
N LYS A 79 3.59 22.02 25.27
CA LYS A 79 3.67 23.40 24.80
C LYS A 79 2.97 24.29 25.84
N SER A 80 3.53 25.45 26.14
CA SER A 80 2.94 26.38 27.08
C SER A 80 1.61 26.93 26.56
N LEU A 81 0.56 26.89 27.40
CA LEU A 81 -0.71 27.54 27.08
C LEU A 81 -0.54 29.07 26.97
N PRO A 82 -1.27 29.74 26.08
CA PRO A 82 -1.28 31.20 26.03
C PRO A 82 -1.82 31.78 27.33
N LYS A 83 -1.25 32.92 27.76
CA LYS A 83 -1.73 33.65 28.94
C LYS A 83 -2.84 34.58 28.52
N GLU A 84 -4.03 34.39 29.06
CA GLU A 84 -5.21 35.16 28.75
C GLU A 84 -5.77 35.86 29.99
N SER A 85 -6.34 37.06 29.79
CA SER A 85 -6.98 37.81 30.87
C SER A 85 -8.35 37.21 31.26
N ILE A 86 -9.07 36.66 30.25
CA ILE A 86 -10.34 35.99 30.45
C ILE A 86 -10.13 34.49 30.31
N SER A 87 -10.26 33.73 31.40
CA SER A 87 -10.03 32.30 31.39
C SER A 87 -10.87 31.60 32.45
N PHE A 88 -11.24 30.35 32.17
CA PHE A 88 -12.01 29.47 33.07
C PHE A 88 -11.07 28.49 33.74
N ALA A 89 -11.37 28.09 34.98
CA ALA A 89 -10.65 27.03 35.63
C ALA A 89 -11.15 25.69 35.07
N ILE A 90 -10.31 24.98 34.34
CA ILE A 90 -10.64 23.69 33.72
C ILE A 90 -9.98 22.58 34.54
N GLU A 91 -10.78 21.77 35.18
CA GLU A 91 -10.32 20.62 35.96
C GLU A 91 -10.10 19.38 35.08
N HIS A 92 -11.00 19.17 34.10
CA HIS A 92 -10.98 18.01 33.25
C HIS A 92 -11.10 18.38 31.76
N ILE A 93 -10.22 17.83 30.93
CA ILE A 93 -10.34 17.90 29.49
C ILE A 93 -10.72 16.50 28.97
N VAL A 94 -11.82 16.45 28.23
CA VAL A 94 -12.40 15.22 27.70
C VAL A 94 -12.36 15.26 26.18
N VAL A 95 -11.85 14.19 25.56
CA VAL A 95 -11.89 14.02 24.10
C VAL A 95 -12.82 12.86 23.79
N THR A 96 -13.84 13.10 22.98
CA THR A 96 -14.83 12.11 22.58
C THR A 96 -14.78 11.79 21.10
N SER A 97 -15.20 10.62 20.71
CA SER A 97 -15.41 10.24 19.30
C SER A 97 -16.39 9.08 19.22
N SER A 98 -17.19 9.05 18.15
CA SER A 98 -18.09 7.94 17.83
C SER A 98 -17.33 6.67 17.39
N GLU A 99 -16.09 6.83 16.88
CA GLU A 99 -15.30 5.72 16.33
C GLU A 99 -14.31 5.13 17.35
N PRO A 100 -14.32 3.81 17.56
CA PRO A 100 -13.41 3.16 18.51
C PRO A 100 -11.92 3.39 18.19
N VAL A 101 -11.58 3.46 16.90
CA VAL A 101 -10.19 3.68 16.46
C VAL A 101 -9.65 5.06 16.86
N LEU A 102 -10.52 6.04 17.10
CA LEU A 102 -10.16 7.40 17.52
C LEU A 102 -10.22 7.58 19.05
N GLN A 103 -10.74 6.62 19.81
CA GLN A 103 -10.77 6.70 21.28
C GLN A 103 -9.38 6.71 21.92
N LYS A 104 -8.34 6.31 21.18
CA LYS A 104 -6.94 6.42 21.63
C LYS A 104 -6.53 7.86 22.00
N TYR A 105 -7.24 8.86 21.48
CA TYR A 105 -6.97 10.26 21.78
C TYR A 105 -7.64 10.74 23.08
N LYS A 106 -8.47 9.92 23.72
CA LYS A 106 -9.26 10.28 24.92
C LYS A 106 -8.42 10.95 26.02
N ASN A 107 -7.22 10.47 26.22
CA ASN A 107 -6.34 10.94 27.30
C ASN A 107 -5.25 11.92 26.81
N ARG A 108 -5.28 12.29 25.52
CA ARG A 108 -4.18 13.04 24.92
C ARG A 108 -3.96 14.42 25.50
N LEU A 109 -5.06 15.11 25.86
CA LEU A 109 -5.01 16.47 26.39
C LEU A 109 -5.06 16.51 27.93
N GLN A 110 -5.05 15.39 28.63
CA GLN A 110 -5.12 15.36 30.10
C GLN A 110 -3.93 16.02 30.79
N VAL A 111 -2.79 16.13 30.11
CA VAL A 111 -1.61 16.88 30.58
C VAL A 111 -1.92 18.35 30.86
N TYR A 112 -2.98 18.90 30.25
CA TYR A 112 -3.43 20.28 30.43
C TYR A 112 -4.59 20.42 31.45
N ASN A 113 -4.96 19.36 32.16
CA ASN A 113 -5.93 19.45 33.25
C ASN A 113 -5.44 20.39 34.35
N HIS A 114 -6.38 20.91 35.16
CA HIS A 114 -6.11 21.82 36.28
C HIS A 114 -5.43 23.14 35.86
N ASN A 115 -5.67 23.60 34.65
CA ASN A 115 -5.17 24.90 34.15
C ASN A 115 -6.31 25.89 33.94
N ARG A 116 -5.93 27.16 33.90
CA ARG A 116 -6.85 28.23 33.46
C ARG A 116 -6.73 28.36 31.95
N ILE A 117 -7.85 28.18 31.25
CA ILE A 117 -7.92 28.14 29.79
C ILE A 117 -8.97 29.13 29.33
N GLY A 118 -8.60 30.02 28.43
CA GLY A 118 -9.50 30.93 27.74
C GLY A 118 -9.69 30.53 26.29
N THR A 119 -10.22 31.44 25.49
CA THR A 119 -10.57 31.20 24.08
C THR A 119 -9.35 30.81 23.23
N GLU A 120 -8.21 31.51 23.41
CA GLU A 120 -6.98 31.20 22.67
C GLU A 120 -6.41 29.84 23.08
N GLY A 121 -6.49 29.52 24.38
CA GLY A 121 -6.08 28.22 24.92
C GLY A 121 -6.91 27.07 24.35
N ILE A 122 -8.23 27.25 24.22
CA ILE A 122 -9.12 26.27 23.57
C ILE A 122 -8.74 26.06 22.11
N GLN A 123 -8.53 27.14 21.36
CA GLN A 123 -8.11 27.07 19.95
C GLN A 123 -6.74 26.39 19.80
N PHE A 124 -5.82 26.70 20.69
CA PHE A 124 -4.50 26.08 20.73
C PHE A 124 -4.60 24.56 20.94
N LEU A 125 -5.39 24.09 21.92
CA LEU A 125 -5.59 22.66 22.19
C LEU A 125 -6.34 21.96 21.05
N GLN A 126 -7.32 22.62 20.47
CA GLN A 126 -8.04 22.11 19.27
C GLN A 126 -7.06 21.90 18.10
N LYS A 127 -6.21 22.89 17.85
CA LYS A 127 -5.20 22.82 16.78
C LYS A 127 -4.18 21.72 17.04
N GLU A 128 -3.69 21.59 18.26
CA GLU A 128 -2.72 20.56 18.64
C GLU A 128 -3.31 19.15 18.42
N LEU A 129 -4.56 18.92 18.83
CA LEU A 129 -5.25 17.65 18.61
C LEU A 129 -5.50 17.40 17.11
N GLN A 130 -5.85 18.43 16.34
CA GLN A 130 -6.02 18.36 14.89
C GLN A 130 -4.71 18.01 14.19
N GLU A 131 -3.60 18.64 14.56
CA GLU A 131 -2.27 18.34 14.01
C GLU A 131 -1.85 16.90 14.30
N GLN A 132 -2.18 16.40 15.48
CA GLN A 132 -1.92 15.01 15.85
C GLN A 132 -2.74 14.03 14.98
N LEU A 133 -4.03 14.32 14.74
CA LEU A 133 -4.87 13.52 13.84
C LEU A 133 -4.30 13.47 12.41
N LEU A 134 -3.89 14.63 11.89
CA LEU A 134 -3.26 14.74 10.57
C LEU A 134 -1.96 13.95 10.49
N SER A 135 -1.11 14.06 11.52
CA SER A 135 0.14 13.30 11.64
C SER A 135 -0.09 11.80 11.63
N ASP A 136 -1.11 11.32 12.34
CA ASP A 136 -1.51 9.91 12.39
C ASP A 136 -2.23 9.44 11.12
N GLY A 137 -2.45 10.36 10.16
CA GLY A 137 -3.01 10.08 8.85
C GLY A 137 -4.53 10.20 8.75
N TYR A 138 -5.24 10.70 9.76
CA TYR A 138 -6.68 10.97 9.71
C TYR A 138 -6.96 12.31 9.05
N ILE A 139 -6.64 12.42 7.76
CA ILE A 139 -6.58 13.68 7.00
C ILE A 139 -7.93 14.34 6.75
N THR A 140 -9.03 13.62 6.89
CA THR A 140 -10.41 14.12 6.70
C THR A 140 -11.20 14.20 8.00
N SER A 141 -10.64 13.72 9.12
CA SER A 141 -11.26 13.85 10.43
C SER A 141 -11.03 15.25 11.01
N GLN A 142 -12.00 15.77 11.75
CA GLN A 142 -12.00 17.12 12.28
C GLN A 142 -12.19 17.11 13.80
N VAL A 143 -11.53 18.05 14.48
CA VAL A 143 -11.75 18.31 15.90
C VAL A 143 -12.66 19.52 16.02
N VAL A 144 -13.75 19.37 16.76
CA VAL A 144 -14.69 20.45 17.06
C VAL A 144 -14.84 20.63 18.55
N VAL A 145 -15.21 21.83 18.94
CA VAL A 145 -15.58 22.18 20.31
C VAL A 145 -17.09 22.35 20.32
N PRO A 146 -17.87 21.43 20.91
CA PRO A 146 -19.30 21.57 21.00
C PRO A 146 -19.70 22.74 21.93
N ASN A 147 -20.92 23.23 21.79
CA ASN A 147 -21.47 24.21 22.74
C ASN A 147 -21.52 23.57 24.14
N GLN A 148 -20.87 24.22 25.11
CA GLN A 148 -20.72 23.70 26.46
C GLN A 148 -20.58 24.83 27.47
N ASP A 149 -20.93 24.53 28.73
CA ASP A 149 -20.69 25.44 29.85
C ASP A 149 -19.33 25.17 30.50
N LEU A 150 -18.40 26.11 30.31
CA LEU A 150 -17.04 26.02 30.88
C LEU A 150 -17.01 26.30 32.39
N GLN A 151 -18.09 26.83 32.98
CA GLN A 151 -18.17 27.03 34.45
C GLN A 151 -18.26 25.69 35.19
N SER A 152 -18.63 24.62 34.49
CA SER A 152 -18.63 23.25 35.05
C SER A 152 -17.23 22.71 35.33
N GLY A 153 -16.16 23.40 34.89
CA GLY A 153 -14.77 22.95 34.98
C GLY A 153 -14.39 21.83 34.01
N THR A 154 -15.28 21.47 33.09
CA THR A 154 -15.01 20.45 32.05
C THR A 154 -14.96 21.06 30.67
N LEU A 155 -13.87 20.78 29.94
CA LEU A 155 -13.71 21.17 28.55
C LEU A 155 -13.76 19.93 27.66
N THR A 156 -14.74 19.86 26.76
CA THR A 156 -14.93 18.73 25.85
C THR A 156 -14.52 19.08 24.44
N PHE A 157 -13.72 18.21 23.81
CA PHE A 157 -13.46 18.20 22.39
C PHE A 157 -14.13 16.97 21.76
N GLU A 158 -14.68 17.12 20.58
CA GLU A 158 -15.25 16.02 19.83
C GLU A 158 -14.49 15.81 18.54
N ILE A 159 -14.07 14.55 18.28
CA ILE A 159 -13.44 14.18 17.02
C ILE A 159 -14.54 13.63 16.11
N LEU A 160 -14.82 14.36 15.03
CA LEU A 160 -15.70 13.96 13.96
C LEU A 160 -14.92 13.12 12.95
N PRO A 161 -15.20 11.81 12.83
CA PRO A 161 -14.47 10.93 11.91
C PRO A 161 -14.80 11.24 10.45
N GLY A 162 -13.76 11.29 9.61
CA GLY A 162 -13.92 11.36 8.17
C GLY A 162 -13.95 9.97 7.54
N TYR A 163 -14.95 9.67 6.72
CA TYR A 163 -15.18 8.35 6.14
C TYR A 163 -14.85 8.30 4.64
N VAL A 164 -14.52 7.11 4.17
CA VAL A 164 -14.51 6.81 2.74
C VAL A 164 -15.94 6.53 2.29
N GLU A 165 -16.46 7.36 1.38
CA GLU A 165 -17.77 7.13 0.76
C GLU A 165 -17.67 6.09 -0.34
N ASP A 166 -16.72 6.26 -1.26
CA ASP A 166 -16.44 5.29 -2.32
C ASP A 166 -15.00 5.41 -2.83
N ILE A 167 -14.56 4.35 -3.52
CA ILE A 167 -13.28 4.31 -4.24
C ILE A 167 -13.60 3.97 -5.69
N VAL A 168 -13.38 4.94 -6.58
CA VAL A 168 -13.78 4.82 -7.99
C VAL A 168 -12.58 4.90 -8.92
N LEU A 169 -12.61 4.09 -9.98
CA LEU A 169 -11.67 4.16 -11.09
C LEU A 169 -12.20 5.18 -12.11
N THR A 170 -11.43 6.19 -12.45
CA THR A 170 -11.81 7.19 -13.47
C THR A 170 -11.78 6.60 -14.88
N ASN A 171 -10.96 5.55 -15.09
CA ASN A 171 -10.92 4.82 -16.34
C ASN A 171 -11.62 3.45 -16.19
N PRO A 172 -12.87 3.29 -16.65
CA PRO A 172 -13.62 2.04 -16.52
C PRO A 172 -13.04 0.90 -17.36
N LYS A 173 -12.18 1.19 -18.36
CA LYS A 173 -11.49 0.19 -19.19
C LYS A 173 -10.20 -0.34 -18.56
N ALA A 174 -9.78 0.20 -17.42
CA ALA A 174 -8.59 -0.29 -16.73
C ALA A 174 -8.80 -1.73 -16.26
N ARG A 175 -7.90 -2.63 -16.68
CA ARG A 175 -7.91 -4.04 -16.28
C ARG A 175 -7.31 -4.20 -14.88
N THR A 176 -7.90 -3.58 -13.89
CA THR A 176 -7.41 -3.60 -12.50
C THR A 176 -8.57 -3.61 -11.53
N ASN A 177 -8.33 -4.14 -10.34
CA ASN A 177 -9.33 -4.17 -9.29
C ASN A 177 -8.76 -3.56 -8.00
N TRP A 178 -9.19 -2.34 -7.67
CA TRP A 178 -8.76 -1.68 -6.45
C TRP A 178 -9.11 -2.49 -5.17
N ARG A 179 -10.21 -3.27 -5.22
CA ARG A 179 -10.64 -4.09 -4.06
C ARG A 179 -9.63 -5.16 -3.66
N SER A 180 -8.76 -5.61 -4.57
CA SER A 180 -7.69 -6.56 -4.26
C SER A 180 -6.46 -5.89 -3.63
N ALA A 181 -6.31 -4.58 -3.78
CA ALA A 181 -5.14 -3.83 -3.35
C ALA A 181 -5.37 -2.99 -2.08
N PHE A 182 -6.54 -2.34 -1.98
CA PHE A 182 -6.81 -1.42 -0.86
C PHE A 182 -7.30 -2.17 0.38
N PRO A 183 -6.70 -1.92 1.57
CA PRO A 183 -7.20 -2.46 2.82
C PRO A 183 -8.48 -1.76 3.31
N VAL A 184 -8.71 -0.52 2.87
CA VAL A 184 -9.87 0.29 3.24
C VAL A 184 -11.06 0.03 2.32
N ARG A 185 -12.29 0.18 2.84
CA ARG A 185 -13.55 0.02 2.13
C ARG A 185 -14.43 1.25 2.33
N PRO A 186 -15.45 1.46 1.47
CA PRO A 186 -16.52 2.39 1.76
C PRO A 186 -17.12 2.15 3.16
N GLY A 187 -17.35 3.23 3.92
CA GLY A 187 -17.82 3.19 5.29
C GLY A 187 -16.72 3.11 6.36
N TYR A 188 -15.44 2.89 6.01
CA TYR A 188 -14.34 2.95 6.97
C TYR A 188 -13.83 4.38 7.15
N VAL A 189 -13.29 4.66 8.34
CA VAL A 189 -12.58 5.91 8.60
C VAL A 189 -11.40 6.04 7.64
N LEU A 190 -11.33 7.19 6.96
CA LEU A 190 -10.28 7.44 6.00
C LEU A 190 -8.95 7.65 6.70
N ARG A 191 -7.96 6.84 6.33
CA ARG A 191 -6.60 6.92 6.83
C ARG A 191 -5.60 6.92 5.67
N ARG A 192 -4.73 7.92 5.64
CA ARG A 192 -3.74 8.11 4.57
C ARG A 192 -2.90 6.86 4.31
N GLN A 193 -2.38 6.22 5.37
CA GLN A 193 -1.54 5.02 5.24
C GLN A 193 -2.25 3.86 4.53
N ALA A 194 -3.57 3.71 4.76
CA ALA A 194 -4.35 2.67 4.09
C ALA A 194 -4.52 2.96 2.58
N LEU A 195 -4.62 4.23 2.22
CA LEU A 195 -4.67 4.65 0.81
C LEU A 195 -3.32 4.48 0.13
N GLU A 196 -2.24 4.95 0.76
CA GLU A 196 -0.86 4.79 0.28
C GLU A 196 -0.52 3.31 0.06
N GLN A 197 -0.84 2.45 1.02
CA GLN A 197 -0.66 1.00 0.89
C GLN A 197 -1.40 0.42 -0.32
N GLY A 198 -2.64 0.87 -0.57
CA GLY A 198 -3.41 0.44 -1.72
C GLY A 198 -2.77 0.85 -3.04
N ILE A 199 -2.31 2.09 -3.12
CA ILE A 199 -1.61 2.62 -4.30
C ILE A 199 -0.32 1.87 -4.56
N ASP A 200 0.51 1.67 -3.54
CA ASP A 200 1.79 0.97 -3.66
C ASP A 200 1.57 -0.48 -4.12
N GLN A 201 0.51 -1.12 -3.62
CA GLN A 201 0.16 -2.46 -4.09
C GLN A 201 -0.20 -2.50 -5.57
N MET A 202 -0.95 -1.50 -6.05
CA MET A 202 -1.31 -1.41 -7.46
C MET A 202 -0.11 -1.01 -8.32
N ARG A 203 0.79 -0.13 -7.85
CA ARG A 203 2.01 0.29 -8.56
C ARG A 203 3.03 -0.83 -8.74
N ASN A 204 3.00 -1.86 -7.90
CA ASN A 204 3.88 -3.02 -8.05
C ASN A 204 3.61 -3.84 -9.33
N VAL A 205 2.51 -3.57 -10.02
CA VAL A 205 2.22 -4.20 -11.30
C VAL A 205 3.03 -3.50 -12.41
N PRO A 206 3.87 -4.21 -13.16
CA PRO A 206 4.72 -3.62 -14.18
C PRO A 206 3.92 -2.86 -15.25
N GLY A 207 4.30 -1.61 -15.49
CA GLY A 207 3.64 -0.76 -16.50
C GLY A 207 2.39 -0.05 -16.02
N GLN A 208 2.01 -0.20 -14.77
CA GLN A 208 0.87 0.49 -14.18
C GLN A 208 1.33 1.74 -13.45
N ASP A 209 0.78 2.89 -13.81
CA ASP A 209 0.92 4.14 -13.08
C ASP A 209 -0.43 4.54 -12.50
N ILE A 210 -0.41 5.10 -11.28
CA ILE A 210 -1.62 5.41 -10.53
C ILE A 210 -1.52 6.79 -9.91
N LYS A 211 -2.51 7.60 -10.22
CA LYS A 211 -2.76 8.88 -9.57
C LYS A 211 -4.01 8.77 -8.69
N MET A 212 -3.95 9.37 -7.53
CA MET A 212 -5.07 9.41 -6.60
C MET A 212 -5.46 10.85 -6.31
N THR A 213 -6.76 11.09 -6.28
CA THR A 213 -7.35 12.36 -5.83
C THR A 213 -8.44 12.05 -4.80
N ILE A 214 -8.51 12.86 -3.75
CA ILE A 214 -9.56 12.77 -2.73
C ILE A 214 -10.47 13.97 -2.93
N GLU A 215 -11.74 13.71 -3.12
CA GLU A 215 -12.77 14.73 -3.31
C GLU A 215 -13.82 14.63 -2.22
N PRO A 216 -14.52 15.73 -1.89
CA PRO A 216 -15.67 15.69 -1.00
C PRO A 216 -16.74 14.72 -1.52
N GLY A 217 -17.31 13.93 -0.62
CA GLY A 217 -18.42 13.05 -0.92
C GLY A 217 -19.77 13.76 -0.94
N THR A 218 -20.84 13.01 -1.14
CA THR A 218 -22.22 13.51 -1.11
C THR A 218 -22.73 13.74 0.32
N LYS A 219 -22.16 13.02 1.29
CA LYS A 219 -22.52 13.15 2.71
C LYS A 219 -21.47 13.98 3.46
N PRO A 220 -21.85 14.73 4.49
CA PRO A 220 -20.90 15.42 5.36
C PRO A 220 -19.83 14.45 5.91
N LEU A 221 -18.60 14.92 6.01
CA LEU A 221 -17.45 14.14 6.51
C LEU A 221 -17.13 12.86 5.69
N HIS A 222 -17.71 12.70 4.51
CA HIS A 222 -17.39 11.60 3.61
C HIS A 222 -16.53 12.09 2.45
N SER A 223 -15.68 11.22 1.95
CA SER A 223 -14.78 11.51 0.84
C SER A 223 -14.81 10.40 -0.20
N ILE A 224 -14.76 10.78 -1.47
CA ILE A 224 -14.63 9.87 -2.60
C ILE A 224 -13.16 9.84 -3.02
N VAL A 225 -12.60 8.65 -3.11
CA VAL A 225 -11.22 8.42 -3.57
C VAL A 225 -11.26 8.07 -5.05
N LYS A 226 -10.78 8.96 -5.91
CA LYS A 226 -10.68 8.73 -7.35
C LYS A 226 -9.30 8.21 -7.71
N LEU A 227 -9.26 7.09 -8.42
CA LEU A 227 -8.04 6.45 -8.89
C LEU A 227 -7.98 6.54 -10.42
N THR A 228 -7.00 7.24 -10.93
CA THR A 228 -6.68 7.27 -12.36
C THR A 228 -5.56 6.29 -12.62
N VAL A 229 -5.87 5.24 -13.38
CA VAL A 229 -4.94 4.15 -13.68
C VAL A 229 -4.54 4.23 -15.15
N GLU A 230 -3.24 4.38 -15.39
CA GLU A 230 -2.63 4.33 -16.71
C GLU A 230 -1.82 3.03 -16.83
N GLN A 231 -2.13 2.20 -17.84
CA GLN A 231 -1.43 0.96 -18.10
C GLN A 231 -0.62 1.07 -19.40
N LYS A 232 0.70 1.04 -19.30
CA LYS A 232 1.63 1.08 -20.42
C LYS A 232 2.03 -0.35 -20.86
N GLY A 233 1.12 -1.01 -21.57
CA GLY A 233 1.31 -2.37 -22.04
C GLY A 233 1.03 -3.44 -20.97
N PHE A 234 0.70 -4.63 -21.42
CA PHE A 234 0.40 -5.79 -20.57
C PHE A 234 1.49 -6.86 -20.67
N VAL A 235 2.36 -6.75 -21.66
CA VAL A 235 3.44 -7.70 -21.92
C VAL A 235 4.76 -6.94 -21.97
N ARG A 236 5.76 -7.47 -21.31
CA ARG A 236 7.13 -6.99 -21.35
C ARG A 236 8.05 -8.17 -21.61
N GLY A 237 9.05 -7.95 -22.45
CA GLY A 237 10.07 -8.95 -22.74
C GLY A 237 11.45 -8.34 -22.62
N SER A 238 12.43 -9.18 -22.23
CA SER A 238 13.85 -8.86 -22.30
C SER A 238 14.64 -10.06 -22.78
N LEU A 239 15.72 -9.78 -23.48
CA LEU A 239 16.71 -10.76 -23.92
C LEU A 239 17.98 -10.50 -23.14
N MET A 240 18.65 -11.57 -22.74
CA MET A 240 19.93 -11.51 -22.06
C MET A 240 20.89 -12.48 -22.70
N LEU A 241 22.11 -12.03 -22.93
CA LEU A 241 23.25 -12.85 -23.34
C LEU A 241 24.32 -12.71 -22.28
N ASP A 242 24.83 -13.82 -21.82
CA ASP A 242 25.76 -13.87 -20.70
C ASP A 242 26.85 -14.93 -20.94
N ASN A 243 28.04 -14.70 -20.44
CA ASN A 243 29.17 -15.63 -20.47
C ASN A 243 29.56 -16.13 -19.08
N SER A 244 28.66 -16.01 -18.08
CA SER A 244 28.91 -16.45 -16.70
C SER A 244 28.70 -17.95 -16.46
N GLY A 245 28.34 -18.70 -17.49
CA GLY A 245 28.19 -20.14 -17.44
C GLY A 245 29.53 -20.86 -17.16
N ASN A 246 29.47 -22.12 -16.72
CA ASN A 246 30.67 -22.94 -16.55
C ASN A 246 30.86 -23.88 -17.74
N LYS A 247 32.06 -24.51 -17.82
CA LYS A 247 32.41 -25.41 -18.93
C LYS A 247 31.50 -26.65 -19.04
N SER A 248 30.88 -27.07 -17.92
CA SER A 248 30.03 -28.27 -17.89
C SER A 248 28.57 -27.97 -18.28
N THR A 249 28.09 -26.72 -18.13
CA THR A 249 26.71 -26.33 -18.41
C THR A 249 26.57 -25.40 -19.62
N GLY A 250 27.69 -25.01 -20.22
CA GLY A 250 27.80 -24.05 -21.30
C GLY A 250 28.26 -22.68 -20.82
N THR A 251 29.33 -22.16 -21.45
CA THR A 251 29.96 -20.89 -21.06
C THR A 251 29.08 -19.69 -21.45
N TYR A 252 28.45 -19.72 -22.62
CA TYR A 252 27.58 -18.65 -23.10
C TYR A 252 26.14 -19.05 -22.96
N GLN A 253 25.37 -18.22 -22.30
CA GLN A 253 23.95 -18.43 -22.08
C GLN A 253 23.11 -17.34 -22.71
N GLY A 254 22.01 -17.74 -23.35
CA GLY A 254 20.96 -16.86 -23.82
C GLY A 254 19.70 -17.07 -22.99
N ALA A 255 19.10 -15.96 -22.53
CA ALA A 255 17.87 -16.01 -21.80
C ALA A 255 16.81 -15.09 -22.39
N VAL A 256 15.56 -15.54 -22.36
CA VAL A 256 14.37 -14.76 -22.72
C VAL A 256 13.51 -14.67 -21.47
N PHE A 257 13.13 -13.46 -21.12
CA PHE A 257 12.21 -13.19 -20.02
C PHE A 257 10.94 -12.56 -20.57
N LEU A 258 9.79 -13.06 -20.17
CA LEU A 258 8.49 -12.50 -20.50
C LEU A 258 7.69 -12.27 -19.22
N SER A 259 7.09 -11.10 -19.11
CA SER A 259 6.23 -10.72 -17.99
C SER A 259 4.87 -10.28 -18.54
N PHE A 260 3.81 -10.88 -18.01
CA PHE A 260 2.43 -10.60 -18.36
C PHE A 260 1.74 -10.00 -17.15
N SER A 261 1.29 -8.76 -17.27
CA SER A 261 0.61 -8.03 -16.21
C SER A 261 -0.90 -8.12 -16.37
N GLN A 262 -1.64 -8.16 -15.24
CA GLN A 262 -3.11 -8.06 -15.22
C GLN A 262 -3.83 -9.16 -16.01
N LEU A 263 -3.36 -10.39 -15.98
CA LEU A 263 -4.01 -11.53 -16.66
C LEU A 263 -5.42 -11.78 -16.12
N ALA A 264 -5.56 -11.80 -14.80
CA ALA A 264 -6.85 -11.96 -14.13
C ALA A 264 -7.50 -10.60 -13.75
N GLY A 265 -6.81 -9.47 -13.98
CA GLY A 265 -7.27 -8.15 -13.55
C GLY A 265 -7.28 -7.96 -12.03
N LEU A 266 -6.46 -8.71 -11.31
CA LEU A 266 -6.39 -8.75 -9.84
C LEU A 266 -5.07 -8.17 -9.32
N ASN A 267 -4.44 -7.29 -10.08
CA ASN A 267 -3.10 -6.78 -9.81
C ASN A 267 -2.07 -7.92 -9.77
N ASP A 268 -2.19 -8.81 -10.72
CA ASP A 268 -1.40 -10.03 -10.88
C ASP A 268 -0.34 -9.90 -11.96
N VAL A 269 0.74 -10.67 -11.81
CA VAL A 269 1.87 -10.74 -12.74
C VAL A 269 2.27 -12.19 -12.93
N LEU A 270 2.32 -12.63 -14.18
CA LEU A 270 2.92 -13.89 -14.59
C LEU A 270 4.29 -13.60 -15.22
N THR A 271 5.33 -14.21 -14.73
CA THR A 271 6.67 -14.11 -15.32
C THR A 271 7.10 -15.48 -15.80
N THR A 272 7.64 -15.54 -17.02
CA THR A 272 8.23 -16.75 -17.56
C THR A 272 9.65 -16.44 -18.03
N SER A 273 10.57 -17.37 -17.83
CA SER A 273 11.91 -17.30 -18.39
C SER A 273 12.32 -18.60 -19.04
N PHE A 274 13.08 -18.47 -20.11
CA PHE A 274 13.73 -19.55 -20.78
C PHE A 274 15.21 -19.21 -20.95
N THR A 275 16.08 -20.05 -20.42
CA THR A 275 17.53 -19.92 -20.53
C THR A 275 18.08 -21.14 -21.25
N LYS A 276 18.98 -20.93 -22.20
CA LYS A 276 19.64 -22.00 -22.94
C LYS A 276 21.13 -21.66 -23.11
N ASP A 277 21.94 -22.69 -23.01
CA ASP A 277 23.32 -22.62 -23.49
C ASP A 277 23.35 -22.39 -24.99
N ILE A 278 24.04 -21.34 -25.40
CA ILE A 278 24.26 -20.94 -26.80
C ILE A 278 25.68 -21.19 -27.26
N SER A 279 26.54 -21.81 -26.42
CA SER A 279 27.86 -22.24 -26.80
C SER A 279 27.76 -23.31 -27.89
N HIS A 280 28.64 -23.26 -28.85
CA HIS A 280 28.75 -24.32 -29.86
C HIS A 280 29.51 -25.51 -29.24
N HIS A 281 28.78 -26.59 -28.96
CA HIS A 281 29.35 -27.83 -28.45
C HIS A 281 29.04 -28.96 -29.39
N ASP A 282 30.10 -29.61 -29.90
CA ASP A 282 29.97 -30.80 -30.76
C ASP A 282 29.48 -32.04 -30.01
N ASP A 283 29.56 -32.03 -28.69
CA ASP A 283 29.37 -33.22 -27.84
C ASP A 283 27.93 -33.33 -27.24
N GLY A 284 26.98 -32.53 -27.67
CA GLY A 284 25.60 -32.58 -27.17
C GLY A 284 25.39 -32.11 -25.71
N HIS A 285 26.45 -31.58 -25.08
CA HIS A 285 26.37 -30.97 -23.75
C HIS A 285 25.75 -29.57 -23.82
N GLY A 286 24.91 -29.23 -22.89
CA GLY A 286 24.30 -27.91 -22.78
C GLY A 286 23.11 -27.92 -21.85
N SER A 287 22.85 -26.81 -21.18
CA SER A 287 21.75 -26.66 -20.24
C SER A 287 20.56 -25.94 -20.86
N LYS A 288 19.36 -26.35 -20.45
CA LYS A 288 18.10 -25.63 -20.72
C LYS A 288 17.35 -25.48 -19.42
N GLN A 289 16.88 -24.28 -19.14
CA GLN A 289 16.14 -23.98 -17.94
C GLN A 289 14.85 -23.23 -18.29
N TYR A 290 13.75 -23.62 -17.67
CA TYR A 290 12.47 -22.95 -17.75
C TYR A 290 12.06 -22.55 -16.33
N ALA A 291 11.57 -21.33 -16.17
CA ALA A 291 10.96 -20.90 -14.94
C ALA A 291 9.65 -20.19 -15.23
N VAL A 292 8.65 -20.45 -14.40
CA VAL A 292 7.34 -19.78 -14.44
C VAL A 292 7.00 -19.39 -13.03
N SER A 293 6.67 -18.11 -12.83
CA SER A 293 6.17 -17.63 -11.54
C SER A 293 4.91 -16.79 -11.74
N TYR A 294 3.94 -17.01 -10.87
CA TYR A 294 2.73 -16.22 -10.82
C TYR A 294 2.64 -15.53 -9.47
N PHE A 295 2.59 -14.22 -9.51
CA PHE A 295 2.49 -13.39 -8.34
C PHE A 295 1.13 -12.69 -8.33
N ARG A 296 0.43 -12.83 -7.22
CA ARG A 296 -0.77 -12.08 -6.91
C ARG A 296 -0.73 -11.68 -5.45
N LYS A 297 -0.89 -10.39 -5.18
CA LYS A 297 -0.95 -9.92 -3.80
C LYS A 297 -2.32 -10.26 -3.22
N LEU A 298 -2.34 -11.07 -2.18
CA LEU A 298 -3.54 -11.35 -1.40
C LEU A 298 -3.68 -10.27 -0.34
N ARG A 299 -4.91 -9.85 -0.11
CA ARG A 299 -5.25 -8.97 1.00
C ARG A 299 -5.00 -9.72 2.30
N ILE A 300 -4.18 -9.19 3.18
CA ILE A 300 -4.09 -9.60 4.58
C ILE A 300 -5.16 -8.80 5.31
N ASN A 301 -6.14 -9.50 5.89
CA ASN A 301 -7.18 -8.91 6.73
C ASN A 301 -6.59 -8.50 8.08
#